data_b6daa6578d06e3225bff6e54b4ea2395
#
_entry.id   b6daa6578d06e3225bff6e54b4ea2395
#
_cell.length_a   1.000
_cell.length_b   1.000
_cell.length_c   1.000
_cell.angle_alpha   90.00
_cell.angle_beta   90.00
_cell.angle_gamma   90.00
#
_symmetry.space_group_name_H-M   'P 1'
#
loop_
_entity.id
_entity.type
_entity.pdbx_description
1 polymer ?
#
loop_
_entity_poly.entity_id
_entity_poly.type
_entity_poly.pdbx_seq_one_letter_code
_entity_poly.pdbx_strand_id
1 'polypeptide(L)'
;MEPSEKSNGYEEAAKLFMSERDSLTGVSTVRQWSRTLVRGSSILDLGCGHGVPISQALIEDGFAVYGVDASASLMESFRKRFPSAHAECSAFEDSAFFGRTFDAVVAVGLMFLLQPDVQCLLIHKVKQALNSNGQFLFTSPKEKCIWQDILTHRESVSLGAQFYREVLQAEGLILVGEMSDEGNNLYYSVRKP
;
A
#
# COMPACT_ATOMS: atom_id res chain seq x y z
N MET A 1 -12.33 -8.89 -15.54
CA MET A 1 -11.40 -9.72 -14.71
C MET A 1 -11.95 -9.69 -13.31
N GLU A 2 -12.17 -10.86 -12.73
CA GLU A 2 -12.67 -10.96 -11.36
C GLU A 2 -11.64 -10.38 -10.37
N PRO A 3 -12.04 -9.80 -9.22
CA PRO A 3 -11.10 -9.26 -8.22
C PRO A 3 -10.03 -10.27 -7.78
N SER A 4 -10.39 -11.55 -7.67
CA SER A 4 -9.46 -12.63 -7.31
C SER A 4 -8.30 -12.80 -8.30
N GLU A 5 -8.52 -12.55 -9.59
CA GLU A 5 -7.47 -12.60 -10.61
C GLU A 5 -6.48 -11.43 -10.49
N LYS A 6 -6.94 -10.29 -9.96
CA LYS A 6 -6.11 -9.10 -9.70
C LYS A 6 -5.40 -9.13 -8.34
N SER A 7 -5.63 -10.16 -7.53
CA SER A 7 -4.93 -10.34 -6.24
C SER A 7 -3.47 -10.78 -6.39
N ASN A 8 -2.98 -10.95 -7.61
CA ASN A 8 -1.64 -11.48 -7.93
C ASN A 8 -1.33 -12.82 -7.23
N GLY A 9 -2.34 -13.69 -7.08
CA GLY A 9 -2.22 -15.00 -6.43
C GLY A 9 -2.35 -14.97 -4.90
N TYR A 10 -2.53 -13.80 -4.29
CA TYR A 10 -2.68 -13.68 -2.85
C TYR A 10 -4.02 -14.20 -2.33
N GLU A 11 -5.04 -14.36 -3.18
CA GLU A 11 -6.27 -15.06 -2.77
C GLU A 11 -6.01 -16.54 -2.48
N GLU A 12 -5.28 -17.23 -3.37
CA GLU A 12 -4.92 -18.63 -3.21
C GLU A 12 -3.92 -18.83 -2.05
N ALA A 13 -3.00 -17.88 -1.87
CA ALA A 13 -1.97 -17.90 -0.83
C ALA A 13 -2.44 -17.31 0.51
N ALA A 14 -3.68 -16.83 0.65
CA ALA A 14 -4.14 -16.03 1.78
C ALA A 14 -3.87 -16.66 3.15
N LYS A 15 -4.12 -17.97 3.30
CA LYS A 15 -3.89 -18.68 4.57
C LYS A 15 -2.41 -18.71 4.95
N LEU A 16 -1.53 -19.00 3.98
CA LEU A 16 -0.09 -19.03 4.18
C LEU A 16 0.43 -17.63 4.50
N PHE A 17 0.01 -16.62 3.74
CA PHE A 17 0.35 -15.24 3.99
C PHE A 17 0.00 -14.81 5.42
N MET A 18 -1.22 -15.11 5.89
CA MET A 18 -1.64 -14.76 7.26
C MET A 18 -0.84 -15.47 8.35
N SER A 19 -0.37 -16.70 8.10
CA SER A 19 0.41 -17.47 9.07
C SER A 19 1.88 -17.08 9.14
N GLU A 20 2.44 -16.59 8.04
CA GLU A 20 3.88 -16.28 7.92
C GLU A 20 4.19 -14.78 8.02
N ARG A 21 3.17 -13.92 7.91
CA ARG A 21 3.37 -12.47 7.95
C ARG A 21 3.92 -12.04 9.31
N ASP A 22 5.13 -11.50 9.31
CA ASP A 22 5.73 -10.91 10.50
C ASP A 22 4.90 -9.69 10.96
N SER A 23 4.50 -9.72 12.21
CA SER A 23 3.67 -8.69 12.83
C SER A 23 4.44 -7.40 13.19
N LEU A 24 5.74 -7.33 12.94
CA LEU A 24 6.59 -6.19 13.31
C LEU A 24 7.25 -5.50 12.11
N THR A 25 7.50 -6.22 11.01
CA THR A 25 8.22 -5.67 9.86
C THR A 25 7.53 -4.42 9.30
N GLY A 26 8.26 -3.32 9.25
CA GLY A 26 7.83 -2.02 8.73
C GLY A 26 7.01 -1.16 9.70
N VAL A 27 6.61 -1.69 10.88
CA VAL A 27 5.79 -0.95 11.86
C VAL A 27 6.52 0.31 12.33
N SER A 28 7.80 0.19 12.69
CA SER A 28 8.59 1.33 13.18
C SER A 28 8.70 2.44 12.13
N THR A 29 8.92 2.06 10.87
CA THR A 29 9.06 2.99 9.74
C THR A 29 7.74 3.69 9.43
N VAL A 30 6.63 2.95 9.37
CA VAL A 30 5.31 3.54 9.14
C VAL A 30 4.88 4.46 10.29
N ARG A 31 5.12 4.06 11.54
CA ARG A 31 4.87 4.92 12.71
C ARG A 31 5.74 6.18 12.70
N GLN A 32 7.01 6.08 12.32
CA GLN A 32 7.86 7.27 12.19
C GLN A 32 7.34 8.23 11.12
N TRP A 33 6.95 7.72 9.96
CA TRP A 33 6.37 8.51 8.89
C TRP A 33 5.04 9.15 9.30
N SER A 34 4.14 8.39 9.92
CA SER A 34 2.81 8.87 10.29
C SER A 34 2.80 9.93 11.39
N ARG A 35 3.90 10.10 12.15
CA ARG A 35 4.04 11.20 13.13
C ARG A 35 3.94 12.59 12.52
N THR A 36 4.13 12.73 11.22
CA THR A 36 3.96 13.98 10.49
C THR A 36 2.50 14.32 10.19
N LEU A 37 1.59 13.35 10.37
CA LEU A 37 0.16 13.50 10.17
C LEU A 37 -0.54 13.96 11.46
N VAL A 38 -1.64 14.68 11.29
CA VAL A 38 -2.50 15.03 12.43
C VAL A 38 -3.23 13.78 12.92
N ARG A 39 -3.30 13.59 14.22
CA ARG A 39 -4.04 12.47 14.82
C ARG A 39 -5.50 12.48 14.37
N GLY A 40 -6.04 11.33 13.99
CA GLY A 40 -7.37 11.21 13.42
C GLY A 40 -7.44 11.43 11.90
N SER A 41 -6.29 11.73 11.24
CA SER A 41 -6.24 11.80 9.78
C SER A 41 -6.75 10.51 9.14
N SER A 42 -7.36 10.67 7.97
CA SER A 42 -7.85 9.56 7.13
C SER A 42 -6.71 8.99 6.30
N ILE A 43 -6.48 7.68 6.41
CA ILE A 43 -5.43 6.97 5.68
C ILE A 43 -6.04 5.86 4.83
N LEU A 44 -5.77 5.89 3.53
CA LEU A 44 -6.10 4.80 2.60
C LEU A 44 -4.94 3.81 2.57
N ASP A 45 -5.20 2.55 2.89
CA ASP A 45 -4.22 1.45 2.83
C ASP A 45 -4.55 0.55 1.62
N LEU A 46 -3.73 0.67 0.57
CA LEU A 46 -3.86 -0.07 -0.68
C LEU A 46 -3.05 -1.36 -0.63
N GLY A 47 -3.69 -2.48 -0.93
CA GLY A 47 -3.12 -3.81 -0.72
C GLY A 47 -2.99 -4.11 0.77
N CYS A 48 -4.00 -3.73 1.55
CA CYS A 48 -3.94 -3.82 3.02
C CYS A 48 -3.89 -5.26 3.55
N GLY A 49 -4.19 -6.25 2.72
CA GLY A 49 -4.27 -7.65 3.11
C GLY A 49 -5.25 -7.86 4.28
N HIS A 50 -4.83 -8.63 5.28
CA HIS A 50 -5.62 -8.84 6.51
C HIS A 50 -5.38 -7.75 7.58
N GLY A 51 -4.64 -6.67 7.21
CA GLY A 51 -4.40 -5.48 8.02
C GLY A 51 -3.21 -5.55 8.98
N VAL A 52 -2.53 -6.69 9.07
CA VAL A 52 -1.35 -6.84 9.93
C VAL A 52 -0.09 -6.83 9.06
N PRO A 53 0.93 -6.03 9.44
CA PRO A 53 1.01 -5.19 10.64
C PRO A 53 0.61 -3.71 10.43
N ILE A 54 0.45 -3.26 9.18
CA ILE A 54 0.44 -1.84 8.83
C ILE A 54 -0.87 -1.14 9.25
N SER A 55 -2.02 -1.61 8.76
CA SER A 55 -3.32 -1.05 9.18
C SER A 55 -3.50 -1.11 10.69
N GLN A 56 -3.07 -2.22 11.34
CA GLN A 56 -3.13 -2.38 12.79
C GLN A 56 -2.37 -1.24 13.49
N ALA A 57 -1.11 -1.01 13.12
CA ALA A 57 -0.28 0.03 13.71
C ALA A 57 -0.90 1.43 13.55
N LEU A 58 -1.45 1.73 12.36
CA LEU A 58 -2.10 3.01 12.10
C LEU A 58 -3.39 3.19 12.92
N ILE A 59 -4.21 2.14 13.06
CA ILE A 59 -5.43 2.16 13.89
C ILE A 59 -5.08 2.35 15.36
N GLU A 60 -4.08 1.62 15.88
CA GLU A 60 -3.59 1.76 17.25
C GLU A 60 -3.09 3.18 17.57
N ASP A 61 -2.47 3.84 16.59
CA ASP A 61 -1.98 5.21 16.69
C ASP A 61 -3.11 6.26 16.54
N GLY A 62 -4.35 5.81 16.30
CA GLY A 62 -5.56 6.65 16.30
C GLY A 62 -5.89 7.29 14.95
N PHE A 63 -5.45 6.71 13.84
CA PHE A 63 -5.84 7.12 12.49
C PHE A 63 -7.13 6.44 12.03
N ALA A 64 -7.89 7.10 11.15
CA ALA A 64 -9.05 6.54 10.47
C ALA A 64 -8.59 5.76 9.22
N VAL A 65 -8.49 4.44 9.31
CA VAL A 65 -7.97 3.58 8.22
C VAL A 65 -9.09 3.10 7.32
N TYR A 66 -8.81 3.14 6.02
CA TYR A 66 -9.65 2.68 4.92
C TYR A 66 -8.83 1.65 4.11
N GLY A 67 -9.13 0.36 4.29
CA GLY A 67 -8.41 -0.72 3.61
C GLY A 67 -9.04 -1.11 2.29
N VAL A 68 -8.22 -1.30 1.27
CA VAL A 68 -8.60 -1.84 -0.05
C VAL A 68 -7.66 -3.00 -0.39
N ASP A 69 -8.22 -4.15 -0.69
CA ASP A 69 -7.47 -5.33 -1.15
C ASP A 69 -8.32 -6.18 -2.10
N ALA A 70 -7.68 -6.82 -3.07
CA ALA A 70 -8.36 -7.66 -4.06
C ALA A 70 -8.70 -9.07 -3.54
N SER A 71 -8.06 -9.54 -2.46
CA SER A 71 -8.30 -10.86 -1.89
C SER A 71 -9.51 -10.85 -0.96
N ALA A 72 -10.53 -11.62 -1.30
CA ALA A 72 -11.73 -11.76 -0.48
C ALA A 72 -11.44 -12.39 0.88
N SER A 73 -10.57 -13.40 0.92
CA SER A 73 -10.17 -14.10 2.15
C SER A 73 -9.39 -13.18 3.11
N LEU A 74 -8.48 -12.37 2.59
CA LEU A 74 -7.74 -11.38 3.39
C LEU A 74 -8.68 -10.30 3.91
N MET A 75 -9.60 -9.79 3.08
CA MET A 75 -10.57 -8.76 3.48
C MET A 75 -11.60 -9.27 4.48
N GLU A 76 -11.98 -10.54 4.42
CA GLU A 76 -12.81 -11.14 5.47
C GLU A 76 -12.08 -11.13 6.82
N SER A 77 -10.81 -11.52 6.83
CA SER A 77 -9.96 -11.46 8.03
C SER A 77 -9.77 -10.03 8.55
N PHE A 78 -9.54 -9.06 7.64
CA PHE A 78 -9.45 -7.64 7.96
C PHE A 78 -10.70 -7.15 8.70
N ARG A 79 -11.90 -7.38 8.14
CA ARG A 79 -13.18 -6.95 8.73
C ARG A 79 -13.43 -7.58 10.10
N LYS A 80 -13.06 -8.84 10.30
CA LYS A 80 -13.18 -9.53 11.61
C LYS A 80 -12.26 -8.90 12.65
N ARG A 81 -11.05 -8.51 12.25
CA ARG A 81 -10.03 -7.96 13.14
C ARG A 81 -10.28 -6.48 13.48
N PHE A 82 -10.74 -5.70 12.50
CA PHE A 82 -10.93 -4.25 12.60
C PHE A 82 -12.38 -3.85 12.24
N PRO A 83 -13.38 -4.22 13.05
CA PRO A 83 -14.79 -4.04 12.69
C PRO A 83 -15.21 -2.56 12.59
N SER A 84 -14.43 -1.64 13.15
CA SER A 84 -14.65 -0.19 13.06
C SER A 84 -13.92 0.49 11.90
N ALA A 85 -13.01 -0.21 11.21
CA ALA A 85 -12.32 0.32 10.04
C ALA A 85 -13.16 0.11 8.77
N HIS A 86 -12.98 1.00 7.80
CA HIS A 86 -13.62 0.85 6.48
C HIS A 86 -12.83 -0.16 5.63
N ALA A 87 -13.55 -1.04 4.92
CA ALA A 87 -12.92 -2.14 4.18
C ALA A 87 -13.66 -2.42 2.87
N GLU A 88 -12.96 -2.31 1.75
CA GLU A 88 -13.46 -2.60 0.40
C GLU A 88 -12.68 -3.77 -0.21
N CYS A 89 -13.39 -4.82 -0.64
CA CYS A 89 -12.81 -5.92 -1.40
C CYS A 89 -12.87 -5.58 -2.89
N SER A 90 -11.76 -5.04 -3.40
CA SER A 90 -11.64 -4.60 -4.79
C SER A 90 -10.17 -4.51 -5.17
N ALA A 91 -9.84 -4.76 -6.42
CA ALA A 91 -8.56 -4.30 -6.95
C ALA A 91 -8.54 -2.76 -6.95
N PHE A 92 -7.37 -2.17 -6.68
CA PHE A 92 -7.27 -0.70 -6.60
C PHE A 92 -7.67 -0.03 -7.94
N GLU A 93 -7.47 -0.70 -9.08
CA GLU A 93 -7.84 -0.20 -10.40
C GLU A 93 -9.34 0.05 -10.52
N ASP A 94 -10.13 -0.83 -9.90
CA ASP A 94 -11.60 -0.83 -9.99
C ASP A 94 -12.25 -0.07 -8.82
N SER A 95 -11.50 0.17 -7.74
CA SER A 95 -12.00 0.88 -6.57
C SER A 95 -12.20 2.38 -6.84
N ALA A 96 -13.30 2.92 -6.35
CA ALA A 96 -13.54 4.36 -6.28
C ALA A 96 -12.95 5.00 -5.01
N PHE A 97 -12.18 4.25 -4.21
CA PHE A 97 -11.60 4.70 -2.95
C PHE A 97 -12.63 5.36 -2.03
N PHE A 98 -13.74 4.67 -1.82
CA PHE A 98 -14.86 5.13 -1.00
C PHE A 98 -15.48 6.46 -1.46
N GLY A 99 -15.22 6.91 -2.70
CA GLY A 99 -15.74 8.16 -3.27
C GLY A 99 -15.25 9.42 -2.55
N ARG A 100 -14.06 9.39 -1.94
CA ARG A 100 -13.50 10.49 -1.15
C ARG A 100 -12.00 10.68 -1.35
N THR A 101 -11.48 11.76 -0.77
CA THR A 101 -10.03 12.01 -0.66
C THR A 101 -9.52 11.75 0.76
N PHE A 102 -8.20 11.61 0.89
CA PHE A 102 -7.50 11.20 2.10
C PHE A 102 -6.35 12.13 2.45
N ASP A 103 -6.04 12.20 3.73
CA ASP A 103 -4.86 12.95 4.22
C ASP A 103 -3.57 12.19 3.93
N ALA A 104 -3.66 10.87 3.84
CA ALA A 104 -2.53 10.05 3.44
C ALA A 104 -2.98 8.75 2.73
N VAL A 105 -2.05 8.18 1.96
CA VAL A 105 -2.17 6.86 1.33
C VAL A 105 -0.93 6.04 1.67
N VAL A 106 -1.09 4.77 1.98
CA VAL A 106 0.02 3.81 2.09
C VAL A 106 -0.19 2.65 1.11
N ALA A 107 0.91 2.14 0.54
CA ALA A 107 0.92 0.96 -0.34
C ALA A 107 2.18 0.13 -0.03
N VAL A 108 2.12 -0.61 1.08
CA VAL A 108 3.24 -1.41 1.59
C VAL A 108 3.15 -2.83 1.06
N GLY A 109 4.13 -3.25 0.26
CA GLY A 109 4.14 -4.58 -0.35
C GLY A 109 3.24 -4.72 -1.58
N LEU A 110 2.73 -3.63 -2.15
CA LEU A 110 1.83 -3.67 -3.31
C LEU A 110 2.53 -3.30 -4.63
N MET A 111 3.29 -2.21 -4.64
CA MET A 111 3.79 -1.58 -5.88
C MET A 111 4.43 -2.60 -6.84
N PHE A 112 5.33 -3.41 -6.33
CA PHE A 112 6.09 -4.37 -7.14
C PHE A 112 5.31 -5.61 -7.58
N LEU A 113 4.11 -5.84 -7.05
CA LEU A 113 3.21 -6.91 -7.50
C LEU A 113 2.46 -6.55 -8.79
N LEU A 114 2.54 -5.28 -9.20
CA LEU A 114 1.80 -4.72 -10.32
C LEU A 114 2.68 -4.66 -11.58
N GLN A 115 2.05 -4.81 -12.75
CA GLN A 115 2.74 -4.60 -14.01
C GLN A 115 3.15 -3.13 -14.18
N PRO A 116 4.16 -2.80 -15.00
CA PRO A 116 4.74 -1.46 -15.11
C PRO A 116 3.74 -0.33 -15.38
N ASP A 117 2.81 -0.54 -16.30
CA ASP A 117 1.75 0.42 -16.63
C ASP A 117 0.74 0.59 -15.49
N VAL A 118 0.46 -0.49 -14.77
CA VAL A 118 -0.44 -0.49 -13.61
C VAL A 118 0.20 0.22 -12.41
N GLN A 119 1.53 0.16 -12.24
CA GLN A 119 2.26 0.96 -11.24
C GLN A 119 2.10 2.46 -11.50
N CYS A 120 2.21 2.90 -12.76
CA CYS A 120 1.97 4.29 -13.15
C CYS A 120 0.52 4.71 -12.89
N LEU A 121 -0.44 3.84 -13.21
CA LEU A 121 -1.86 4.07 -12.92
C LEU A 121 -2.11 4.23 -11.41
N LEU A 122 -1.47 3.41 -10.57
CA LEU A 122 -1.59 3.51 -9.12
C LEU A 122 -1.13 4.89 -8.63
N ILE A 123 0.04 5.35 -9.06
CA ILE A 123 0.57 6.67 -8.69
C ILE A 123 -0.40 7.79 -9.12
N HIS A 124 -0.94 7.70 -10.33
CA HIS A 124 -1.93 8.65 -10.84
C HIS A 124 -3.21 8.67 -9.99
N LYS A 125 -3.79 7.50 -9.69
CA LYS A 125 -5.01 7.40 -8.85
C LYS A 125 -4.76 7.88 -7.42
N VAL A 126 -3.59 7.57 -6.84
CA VAL A 126 -3.21 8.04 -5.51
C VAL A 126 -3.13 9.57 -5.48
N LYS A 127 -2.53 10.21 -6.50
CA LYS A 127 -2.54 11.67 -6.60
C LYS A 127 -3.95 12.25 -6.57
N GLN A 128 -4.90 11.63 -7.28
CA GLN A 128 -6.28 12.08 -7.30
C GLN A 128 -6.97 11.89 -5.94
N ALA A 129 -6.66 10.79 -5.24
CA ALA A 129 -7.22 10.46 -3.94
C ALA A 129 -6.65 11.27 -2.78
N LEU A 130 -5.50 11.93 -2.94
CA LEU A 130 -4.89 12.74 -1.89
C LEU A 130 -5.50 14.14 -1.79
N ASN A 131 -5.72 14.61 -0.57
CA ASN A 131 -5.94 16.02 -0.26
C ASN A 131 -4.72 16.87 -0.64
N SER A 132 -4.86 18.20 -0.75
CA SER A 132 -3.71 19.11 -0.82
C SER A 132 -2.83 18.92 0.42
N ASN A 133 -1.52 18.90 0.25
CA ASN A 133 -0.51 18.54 1.24
C ASN A 133 -0.59 17.07 1.76
N GLY A 134 -1.44 16.26 1.18
CA GLY A 134 -1.56 14.83 1.52
C GLY A 134 -0.27 14.06 1.22
N GLN A 135 -0.06 12.97 1.96
CA GLN A 135 1.18 12.18 1.91
C GLN A 135 0.94 10.80 1.32
N PHE A 136 1.93 10.28 0.61
CA PHE A 136 1.92 8.92 0.08
C PHE A 136 3.19 8.18 0.49
N LEU A 137 3.03 6.97 1.02
CA LEU A 137 4.13 6.08 1.38
C LEU A 137 3.97 4.76 0.63
N PHE A 138 4.99 4.35 -0.11
CA PHE A 138 4.97 3.04 -0.77
C PHE A 138 6.32 2.35 -0.71
N THR A 139 6.31 1.02 -0.88
CA THR A 139 7.54 0.21 -0.91
C THR A 139 7.82 -0.32 -2.31
N SER A 140 9.08 -0.25 -2.72
CA SER A 140 9.62 -0.95 -3.89
C SER A 140 11.15 -1.01 -3.79
N PRO A 141 11.82 -2.06 -4.33
CA PRO A 141 13.28 -2.08 -4.43
C PRO A 141 13.85 -0.86 -5.14
N LYS A 142 15.06 -0.45 -4.74
CA LYS A 142 15.76 0.70 -5.34
C LYS A 142 16.21 0.42 -6.76
N GLU A 143 16.65 -0.81 -6.99
CA GLU A 143 17.12 -1.28 -8.29
C GLU A 143 15.95 -1.69 -9.17
N LYS A 144 16.10 -1.47 -10.48
CA LYS A 144 15.20 -2.08 -11.47
C LYS A 144 15.49 -3.57 -11.51
N CYS A 145 14.51 -4.40 -11.15
CA CYS A 145 14.67 -5.85 -11.11
C CYS A 145 13.34 -6.57 -11.29
N ILE A 146 13.43 -7.85 -11.62
CA ILE A 146 12.32 -8.78 -11.75
C ILE A 146 12.67 -10.01 -10.92
N TRP A 147 11.70 -10.53 -10.14
CA TRP A 147 11.87 -11.75 -9.36
C TRP A 147 10.55 -12.51 -9.24
N GLN A 148 10.61 -13.73 -8.77
CA GLN A 148 9.41 -14.48 -8.41
C GLN A 148 9.07 -14.25 -6.95
N ASP A 149 7.82 -13.89 -6.69
CA ASP A 149 7.28 -13.79 -5.32
C ASP A 149 7.34 -15.15 -4.64
N ILE A 150 7.80 -15.16 -3.40
CA ILE A 150 8.05 -16.42 -2.64
C ILE A 150 6.75 -17.18 -2.34
N LEU A 151 5.64 -16.47 -2.12
CA LEU A 151 4.37 -17.08 -1.74
C LEU A 151 3.52 -17.46 -2.95
N THR A 152 3.44 -16.57 -3.92
CA THR A 152 2.55 -16.74 -5.08
C THR A 152 3.24 -17.33 -6.29
N HIS A 153 4.58 -17.34 -6.32
CA HIS A 153 5.41 -17.74 -7.47
C HIS A 153 5.11 -16.93 -8.75
N ARG A 154 4.41 -15.80 -8.62
CA ARG A 154 4.16 -14.86 -9.71
C ARG A 154 5.30 -13.87 -9.82
N GLU A 155 5.42 -13.25 -11.00
CA GLU A 155 6.44 -12.25 -11.26
C GLU A 155 6.16 -10.95 -10.48
N SER A 156 7.19 -10.46 -9.82
CA SER A 156 7.25 -9.14 -9.18
C SER A 156 8.25 -8.26 -9.92
N VAL A 157 7.93 -6.96 -10.06
CA VAL A 157 8.73 -6.03 -10.87
C VAL A 157 8.98 -4.74 -10.10
N SER A 158 10.25 -4.37 -9.92
CA SER A 158 10.62 -3.00 -9.56
C SER A 158 11.07 -2.23 -10.80
N LEU A 159 10.53 -1.04 -11.01
CA LEU A 159 10.94 -0.14 -12.08
C LEU A 159 12.19 0.66 -11.73
N GLY A 160 12.61 0.61 -10.46
CA GLY A 160 13.78 1.29 -9.93
C GLY A 160 13.51 2.73 -9.51
N ALA A 161 14.32 3.21 -8.56
CA ALA A 161 14.13 4.51 -7.92
C ALA A 161 14.11 5.68 -8.91
N GLN A 162 14.95 5.64 -9.95
CA GLN A 162 15.00 6.71 -10.95
C GLN A 162 13.67 6.84 -11.70
N PHE A 163 13.10 5.71 -12.12
CA PHE A 163 11.80 5.69 -12.81
C PHE A 163 10.68 6.21 -11.91
N TYR A 164 10.64 5.79 -10.64
CA TYR A 164 9.62 6.30 -9.71
C TYR A 164 9.73 7.81 -9.50
N ARG A 165 10.95 8.35 -9.39
CA ARG A 165 11.15 9.82 -9.31
C ARG A 165 10.59 10.54 -10.53
N GLU A 166 10.84 10.02 -11.73
CA GLU A 166 10.36 10.62 -12.99
C GLU A 166 8.83 10.59 -13.06
N VAL A 167 8.19 9.47 -12.74
CA VAL A 167 6.73 9.36 -12.74
C VAL A 167 6.09 10.26 -11.68
N LEU A 168 6.64 10.28 -10.46
CA LEU A 168 6.15 11.17 -9.39
C LEU A 168 6.25 12.63 -9.79
N GLN A 169 7.37 13.04 -10.39
CA GLN A 169 7.56 14.40 -10.90
C GLN A 169 6.60 14.75 -12.03
N ALA A 170 6.37 13.83 -12.98
CA ALA A 170 5.42 14.01 -14.08
C ALA A 170 3.98 14.18 -13.56
N GLU A 171 3.62 13.50 -12.46
CA GLU A 171 2.35 13.66 -11.78
C GLU A 171 2.29 14.92 -10.87
N GLY A 172 3.37 15.68 -10.75
CA GLY A 172 3.44 16.85 -9.88
C GLY A 172 3.50 16.51 -8.40
N LEU A 173 3.92 15.30 -8.06
CA LEU A 173 4.17 14.83 -6.70
C LEU A 173 5.63 15.08 -6.32
N ILE A 174 5.89 15.33 -5.04
CA ILE A 174 7.22 15.62 -4.51
C ILE A 174 7.72 14.42 -3.71
N LEU A 175 8.82 13.80 -4.15
CA LEU A 175 9.54 12.83 -3.32
C LEU A 175 10.22 13.58 -2.16
N VAL A 176 9.77 13.34 -0.93
CA VAL A 176 10.27 13.99 0.28
C VAL A 176 11.51 13.27 0.82
N GLY A 177 11.54 11.95 0.71
CA GLY A 177 12.66 11.15 1.20
C GLY A 177 12.47 9.65 0.98
N GLU A 178 13.51 8.91 1.31
CA GLU A 178 13.57 7.46 1.30
C GLU A 178 13.88 6.96 2.71
N MET A 179 13.29 5.85 3.13
CA MET A 179 13.50 5.20 4.43
C MET A 179 13.62 3.69 4.22
N SER A 180 14.26 2.99 5.15
CA SER A 180 14.27 1.52 5.14
C SER A 180 13.75 1.00 6.47
N ASP A 181 13.12 -0.17 6.43
CA ASP A 181 12.75 -0.90 7.63
C ASP A 181 13.81 -1.93 8.04
N GLU A 182 13.53 -2.68 9.11
CA GLU A 182 14.38 -3.74 9.64
C GLU A 182 14.55 -4.94 8.70
N GLY A 183 13.64 -5.10 7.73
CA GLY A 183 13.71 -6.09 6.65
C GLY A 183 14.44 -5.58 5.39
N ASN A 184 15.06 -4.39 5.45
CA ASN A 184 15.68 -3.70 4.31
C ASN A 184 14.69 -3.39 3.15
N ASN A 185 13.40 -3.32 3.43
CA ASN A 185 12.44 -2.82 2.45
C ASN A 185 12.60 -1.30 2.33
N LEU A 186 12.70 -0.81 1.09
CA LEU A 186 12.81 0.62 0.82
C LEU A 186 11.42 1.25 0.70
N TYR A 187 11.22 2.34 1.43
CA TYR A 187 10.02 3.16 1.43
C TYR A 187 10.28 4.50 0.75
N TYR A 188 9.38 4.90 -0.11
CA TYR A 188 9.37 6.22 -0.75
C TYR A 188 8.31 7.09 -0.06
N SER A 189 8.74 8.18 0.57
CA SER A 189 7.86 9.17 1.17
C SER A 189 7.59 10.30 0.18
N VAL A 190 6.34 10.52 -0.15
CA VAL A 190 5.90 11.43 -1.21
C VAL A 190 4.86 12.40 -0.65
N ARG A 191 4.80 13.62 -1.17
CA ARG A 191 3.80 14.63 -0.82
C ARG A 191 3.15 15.20 -2.08
N LYS A 192 1.84 15.41 -2.02
CA LYS A 192 1.10 16.24 -2.97
C LYS A 192 1.18 17.70 -2.52
N PRO A 193 1.56 18.66 -3.37
CA PRO A 193 1.53 20.10 -3.08
C PRO A 193 0.13 20.61 -2.71
#